data_55695556265e583e0807fce288f4aaaa
#
_entry.id   55695556265e583e0807fce288f4aaaa
#
_cell.length_a   1.000
_cell.length_b   1.000
_cell.length_c   1.000
_cell.angle_alpha   90.00
_cell.angle_beta   90.00
_cell.angle_gamma   90.00
#
_symmetry.space_group_name_H-M   'P 1'
#
loop_
_entity.id
_entity.type
_entity.pdbx_description
1 polymer ?
#
loop_
_entity_poly.entity_id
_entity_poly.type
_entity_poly.pdbx_seq_one_letter_code
_entity_poly.pdbx_strand_id
1 'polypeptide(L)'
;MKNLKQPIVAIAVLSIISGSPIRAQAQDDVIFKAMKDEMDRSMKELKIKGHEAPYFISYTVKDKDIVRIAGSFGAIDSKNIERDRDLNVELRVGDYDLDNTRFSDGGLFGMLMGGRMARGENITVDDDYKVLRQSLWSETDDAYKDAIEKLEAKKAFLQQNTVKDRPADFSKEKQVTLVEQPSRVMCDETKWSNTVRQLSAVYKDYPKVDQSIVMFGLDTLNRWFINSEGTKTFSARPEYVLLATASARAEDGYVVCDSEIFVGRSESDFPTVPEMEKRLRAMGDRLTESIKAPLIEDYDGPILFEGEAGGEFFSQTIGQNFGNPIDPLGGGLAAMMGSTNPLKDKFGQRVLPTFISVVDDPAATDYKGTKLFGGMSIDHEGVKPEKLTLIDKGILKTFCSTRTPSRYVKQSNGHSRYGLASTTNLFVTTDATTSKEELYKKLRELGKQEGLKSVLVVRRIQNMFTSVLDPKSILMGMMGSMRKRSGFNLLPASLVYRIDVETGAETIARITPFNGVGLNTLRDIVAVGDDSTAYPILLPTTSQGDALSIVAPSVLVKEMDTQKADKNMEKAPILPNPYFEQKAAK
;
A
#
# COMPACT_ATOMS: atom_id res chain seq x y z
N MET A 1 17.25 -86.42 15.49
CA MET A 1 17.69 -85.14 16.00
C MET A 1 17.22 -84.10 14.98
N LYS A 2 16.04 -83.55 15.20
CA LYS A 2 15.43 -82.59 14.30
C LYS A 2 15.14 -81.33 15.11
N ASN A 3 15.77 -80.20 14.76
CA ASN A 3 15.55 -78.90 15.33
C ASN A 3 14.23 -78.25 14.79
N LEU A 4 13.24 -78.08 15.66
CA LEU A 4 12.05 -77.31 15.35
C LEU A 4 12.37 -75.85 15.73
N LYS A 5 12.32 -74.98 14.73
CA LYS A 5 12.26 -73.51 14.96
C LYS A 5 10.79 -73.12 15.08
N GLN A 6 10.41 -72.52 16.22
CA GLN A 6 9.12 -71.87 16.40
C GLN A 6 9.21 -70.41 15.89
N PRO A 7 8.17 -69.86 15.24
CA PRO A 7 8.14 -68.45 14.88
C PRO A 7 7.60 -67.62 16.05
N ILE A 8 8.32 -66.55 16.36
CA ILE A 8 7.88 -65.50 17.31
C ILE A 8 6.86 -64.64 16.57
N VAL A 9 5.59 -64.67 17.03
CA VAL A 9 4.54 -63.73 16.62
C VAL A 9 4.67 -62.49 17.45
N ALA A 10 5.13 -61.42 16.82
CA ALA A 10 5.12 -60.06 17.43
C ALA A 10 3.71 -59.47 17.32
N ILE A 11 3.00 -59.39 18.43
CA ILE A 11 1.72 -58.66 18.52
C ILE A 11 2.05 -57.19 18.62
N ALA A 12 1.83 -56.44 17.54
CA ALA A 12 1.88 -54.97 17.57
C ALA A 12 0.58 -54.45 18.23
N VAL A 13 0.69 -53.94 19.45
CA VAL A 13 -0.40 -53.23 20.12
C VAL A 13 -0.47 -51.85 19.50
N LEU A 14 -1.45 -51.65 18.64
CA LEU A 14 -1.80 -50.31 18.12
C LEU A 14 -2.55 -49.56 19.22
N SER A 15 -1.85 -48.70 19.95
CA SER A 15 -2.47 -47.73 20.87
C SER A 15 -3.15 -46.64 20.05
N ILE A 16 -4.45 -46.78 19.85
CA ILE A 16 -5.28 -45.71 19.33
C ILE A 16 -5.37 -44.63 20.43
N ILE A 17 -4.49 -43.63 20.37
CA ILE A 17 -4.67 -42.39 21.11
C ILE A 17 -5.81 -41.64 20.43
N SER A 18 -7.03 -41.83 20.93
CA SER A 18 -8.17 -40.96 20.66
C SER A 18 -7.87 -39.59 21.27
N GLY A 19 -7.15 -38.77 20.52
CA GLY A 19 -7.03 -37.35 20.86
C GLY A 19 -8.39 -36.69 20.73
N SER A 20 -9.13 -36.59 21.84
CA SER A 20 -10.24 -35.67 21.93
C SER A 20 -9.70 -34.30 21.54
N PRO A 21 -10.38 -33.53 20.68
CA PRO A 21 -9.99 -32.15 20.46
C PRO A 21 -10.09 -31.44 21.81
N ILE A 22 -8.95 -31.04 22.35
CA ILE A 22 -8.90 -30.08 23.45
C ILE A 22 -9.58 -28.83 22.87
N ARG A 23 -10.87 -28.66 23.16
CA ARG A 23 -11.50 -27.37 23.08
C ARG A 23 -10.71 -26.51 24.06
N ALA A 24 -9.76 -25.73 23.56
CA ALA A 24 -9.25 -24.60 24.29
C ALA A 24 -10.50 -23.79 24.67
N GLN A 25 -10.88 -23.86 25.94
CA GLN A 25 -11.83 -22.94 26.52
C GLN A 25 -11.25 -21.57 26.21
N ALA A 26 -11.92 -20.80 25.38
CA ALA A 26 -11.56 -19.42 25.13
C ALA A 26 -11.57 -18.75 26.49
N GLN A 27 -10.38 -18.57 27.06
CA GLN A 27 -10.17 -17.75 28.23
C GLN A 27 -10.79 -16.41 27.85
N ASP A 28 -11.74 -15.92 28.64
CA ASP A 28 -12.46 -14.68 28.36
C ASP A 28 -11.41 -13.60 28.06
N ASP A 29 -11.28 -13.25 26.80
CA ASP A 29 -10.31 -12.24 26.35
C ASP A 29 -10.63 -10.93 27.06
N VAL A 30 -9.72 -10.50 27.94
CA VAL A 30 -9.88 -9.34 28.81
C VAL A 30 -10.18 -8.08 28.01
N ILE A 31 -9.55 -7.94 26.83
CA ILE A 31 -9.73 -6.79 25.95
C ILE A 31 -11.16 -6.80 25.39
N PHE A 32 -11.61 -7.92 24.82
CA PHE A 32 -13.00 -8.02 24.35
C PHE A 32 -14.02 -7.81 25.47
N LYS A 33 -13.73 -8.32 26.68
CA LYS A 33 -14.61 -8.11 27.82
C LYS A 33 -14.70 -6.63 28.19
N ALA A 34 -13.57 -5.94 28.30
CA ALA A 34 -13.54 -4.52 28.62
C ALA A 34 -14.28 -3.68 27.55
N MET A 35 -14.02 -3.97 26.27
CA MET A 35 -14.68 -3.31 25.14
C MET A 35 -16.19 -3.52 25.17
N LYS A 36 -16.65 -4.76 25.37
CA LYS A 36 -18.08 -5.08 25.38
C LYS A 36 -18.83 -4.42 26.54
N ASP A 37 -18.28 -4.53 27.76
CA ASP A 37 -18.90 -3.98 28.95
C ASP A 37 -18.98 -2.44 28.87
N GLU A 38 -17.97 -1.76 28.28
CA GLU A 38 -18.01 -0.31 28.10
C GLU A 38 -18.94 0.12 26.97
N MET A 39 -18.99 -0.63 25.86
CA MET A 39 -19.93 -0.38 24.77
C MET A 39 -21.38 -0.48 25.24
N ASP A 40 -21.71 -1.54 25.97
CA ASP A 40 -23.07 -1.75 26.49
C ASP A 40 -23.49 -0.62 27.45
N ARG A 41 -22.55 -0.16 28.30
CA ARG A 41 -22.79 0.97 29.20
C ARG A 41 -23.01 2.26 28.41
N SER A 42 -22.10 2.56 27.45
CA SER A 42 -22.15 3.80 26.68
C SER A 42 -23.40 3.88 25.79
N MET A 43 -23.75 2.81 25.09
CA MET A 43 -24.97 2.76 24.28
C MET A 43 -26.24 2.97 25.11
N LYS A 44 -26.26 2.53 26.39
CA LYS A 44 -27.41 2.63 27.27
C LYS A 44 -27.51 3.99 27.99
N GLU A 45 -26.37 4.57 28.40
CA GLU A 45 -26.35 5.64 29.41
C GLU A 45 -25.77 6.95 28.88
N LEU A 46 -24.97 6.91 27.76
CA LEU A 46 -24.27 8.09 27.26
C LEU A 46 -25.25 9.04 26.56
N LYS A 47 -25.64 10.09 27.27
CA LYS A 47 -26.52 11.13 26.74
C LYS A 47 -26.38 12.44 27.49
N ILE A 48 -26.11 13.53 26.79
CA ILE A 48 -26.18 14.88 27.31
C ILE A 48 -27.61 15.41 27.13
N LYS A 49 -28.15 16.09 28.16
CA LYS A 49 -29.50 16.66 28.10
C LYS A 49 -29.60 17.67 26.94
N GLY A 50 -30.57 17.47 26.08
CA GLY A 50 -30.81 18.33 24.91
C GLY A 50 -30.11 17.87 23.63
N HIS A 51 -29.27 16.84 23.69
CA HIS A 51 -28.58 16.28 22.53
C HIS A 51 -29.01 14.82 22.25
N GLU A 52 -28.70 14.36 21.05
CA GLU A 52 -28.99 12.98 20.62
C GLU A 52 -28.00 11.98 21.27
N ALA A 53 -28.49 10.79 21.60
CA ALA A 53 -27.63 9.70 22.03
C ALA A 53 -26.86 9.12 20.81
N PRO A 54 -25.71 8.45 21.02
CA PRO A 54 -25.04 7.78 19.93
C PRO A 54 -25.91 6.66 19.34
N TYR A 55 -26.01 6.57 18.01
CA TYR A 55 -26.67 5.46 17.33
C TYR A 55 -25.70 4.35 16.96
N PHE A 56 -24.40 4.67 16.87
CA PHE A 56 -23.33 3.75 16.53
C PHE A 56 -22.07 4.06 17.34
N ILE A 57 -21.46 3.01 17.87
CA ILE A 57 -20.13 3.03 18.49
C ILE A 57 -19.34 1.85 17.94
N SER A 58 -18.07 2.05 17.60
CA SER A 58 -17.12 0.96 17.41
C SER A 58 -15.84 1.20 18.19
N TYR A 59 -15.25 0.13 18.68
CA TYR A 59 -13.95 0.11 19.33
C TYR A 59 -12.98 -0.73 18.51
N THR A 60 -11.80 -0.19 18.26
CA THR A 60 -10.66 -0.92 17.71
C THR A 60 -9.50 -0.81 18.69
N VAL A 61 -9.01 -1.93 19.19
CA VAL A 61 -7.76 -2.03 19.93
C VAL A 61 -6.74 -2.70 19.03
N LYS A 62 -5.56 -2.11 18.90
CA LYS A 62 -4.43 -2.68 18.14
C LYS A 62 -3.25 -2.84 19.09
N ASP A 63 -2.76 -4.07 19.22
CA ASP A 63 -1.52 -4.41 19.96
C ASP A 63 -0.46 -4.78 18.93
N LYS A 64 0.62 -4.01 18.91
CA LYS A 64 1.68 -4.09 17.90
C LYS A 64 3.01 -4.40 18.55
N ASP A 65 3.66 -5.45 18.06
CA ASP A 65 5.09 -5.66 18.28
C ASP A 65 5.84 -5.22 17.03
N ILE A 66 6.76 -4.28 17.18
CA ILE A 66 7.47 -3.62 16.08
C ILE A 66 8.96 -3.85 16.23
N VAL A 67 9.61 -4.37 15.20
CA VAL A 67 11.06 -4.46 15.09
C VAL A 67 11.52 -3.72 13.85
N ARG A 68 12.48 -2.82 14.02
CA ARG A 68 13.14 -2.11 12.93
C ARG A 68 14.64 -2.20 13.10
N ILE A 69 15.33 -2.66 12.08
CA ILE A 69 16.78 -2.73 12.03
C ILE A 69 17.22 -2.13 10.70
N ALA A 70 17.96 -1.04 10.74
CA ALA A 70 18.48 -0.38 9.54
C ALA A 70 20.00 -0.32 9.58
N GLY A 71 20.62 -0.41 8.42
CA GLY A 71 22.06 -0.33 8.28
C GLY A 71 22.51 0.12 6.91
N SER A 72 23.68 0.70 6.86
CA SER A 72 24.36 1.18 5.67
C SER A 72 25.83 0.75 5.69
N PHE A 73 26.40 0.48 4.52
CA PHE A 73 27.81 0.10 4.37
C PHE A 73 28.31 -0.95 5.38
N GLY A 74 27.47 -1.94 5.73
CA GLY A 74 27.81 -3.03 6.65
C GLY A 74 27.81 -2.67 8.14
N ALA A 75 27.35 -1.48 8.50
CA ALA A 75 27.12 -1.06 9.89
C ALA A 75 25.61 -0.97 10.16
N ILE A 76 25.23 -1.11 11.45
CA ILE A 76 23.87 -0.85 11.88
C ILE A 76 23.75 0.64 12.23
N ASP A 77 22.84 1.32 11.57
CA ASP A 77 22.56 2.74 11.79
C ASP A 77 21.54 2.93 12.91
N SER A 78 20.53 2.07 12.95
CA SER A 78 19.52 2.11 14.01
C SER A 78 18.91 0.74 14.27
N LYS A 79 18.44 0.56 15.50
CA LYS A 79 17.67 -0.59 15.94
C LYS A 79 16.59 -0.10 16.89
N ASN A 80 15.36 -0.38 16.56
CA ASN A 80 14.20 -0.06 17.39
C ASN A 80 13.35 -1.32 17.57
N ILE A 81 13.01 -1.60 18.84
CA ILE A 81 12.12 -2.69 19.24
C ILE A 81 11.16 -2.08 20.22
N GLU A 82 9.92 -2.04 19.85
CA GLU A 82 8.88 -1.46 20.69
C GLU A 82 7.59 -2.28 20.62
N ARG A 83 6.83 -2.19 21.69
CA ARG A 83 5.46 -2.67 21.75
C ARG A 83 4.59 -1.52 22.16
N ASP A 84 3.57 -1.27 21.38
CA ASP A 84 2.55 -0.28 21.67
C ASP A 84 1.16 -0.87 21.52
N ARG A 85 0.20 -0.26 22.23
CA ARG A 85 -1.22 -0.58 22.09
C ARG A 85 -1.98 0.71 21.91
N ASP A 86 -2.74 0.80 20.82
CA ASP A 86 -3.59 1.93 20.54
C ASP A 86 -5.08 1.56 20.56
N LEU A 87 -5.90 2.52 20.98
CA LEU A 87 -7.35 2.48 20.98
C LEU A 87 -7.87 3.52 19.98
N ASN A 88 -8.77 3.09 19.10
CA ASN A 88 -9.57 4.00 18.28
C ASN A 88 -11.04 3.82 18.61
N VAL A 89 -11.71 4.92 18.89
CA VAL A 89 -13.16 4.98 19.15
C VAL A 89 -13.81 5.73 18.00
N GLU A 90 -14.70 5.07 17.29
CA GLU A 90 -15.59 5.72 16.34
C GLU A 90 -16.98 5.82 16.98
N LEU A 91 -17.50 7.04 17.10
CA LEU A 91 -18.81 7.31 17.66
C LEU A 91 -19.61 8.22 16.73
N ARG A 92 -20.87 7.84 16.52
CA ARG A 92 -21.77 8.55 15.63
C ARG A 92 -23.06 8.92 16.32
N VAL A 93 -23.46 10.21 16.16
CA VAL A 93 -24.73 10.77 16.62
C VAL A 93 -25.55 11.26 15.42
N GLY A 94 -26.88 11.22 15.53
CA GLY A 94 -27.81 11.42 14.44
C GLY A 94 -28.38 10.08 13.96
N ASP A 95 -28.28 9.81 12.66
CA ASP A 95 -28.69 8.54 12.06
C ASP A 95 -27.82 8.17 10.84
N TYR A 96 -28.14 7.06 10.16
CA TYR A 96 -27.37 6.60 9.00
C TYR A 96 -27.39 7.58 7.83
N ASP A 97 -28.45 8.38 7.69
CA ASP A 97 -28.59 9.36 6.61
C ASP A 97 -27.83 10.65 6.93
N LEU A 98 -27.92 11.10 8.19
CA LEU A 98 -27.29 12.35 8.63
C LEU A 98 -26.65 12.19 10.00
N ASP A 99 -25.33 12.13 10.04
CA ASP A 99 -24.54 12.05 11.27
C ASP A 99 -23.44 13.13 11.33
N ASN A 100 -22.62 13.05 12.38
CA ASN A 100 -21.52 13.97 12.66
C ASN A 100 -20.31 13.85 11.73
N THR A 101 -20.27 12.84 10.83
CA THR A 101 -19.10 12.60 9.99
C THR A 101 -19.17 13.33 8.64
N ARG A 102 -18.11 13.27 7.83
CA ARG A 102 -18.01 13.87 6.49
C ARG A 102 -18.23 15.38 6.44
N PHE A 103 -18.01 16.07 7.54
CA PHE A 103 -18.12 17.51 7.64
C PHE A 103 -16.81 18.13 8.14
N SER A 104 -16.37 19.21 7.52
CA SER A 104 -15.22 20.02 7.96
C SER A 104 -15.65 21.46 8.05
N ASP A 105 -15.48 22.05 9.22
CA ASP A 105 -15.71 23.48 9.47
C ASP A 105 -14.67 24.39 8.80
N GLY A 106 -13.66 23.80 8.16
CA GLY A 106 -12.64 24.51 7.39
C GLY A 106 -11.50 25.08 8.19
N GLY A 107 -11.43 24.83 9.48
CA GLY A 107 -10.34 25.29 10.33
C GLY A 107 -9.03 24.50 10.12
N LEU A 108 -7.87 25.21 10.13
CA LEU A 108 -6.54 24.59 10.15
C LEU A 108 -6.41 23.63 11.35
N PHE A 109 -7.10 23.93 12.44
CA PHE A 109 -7.16 23.12 13.65
C PHE A 109 -7.87 21.76 13.40
N GLY A 110 -8.98 21.74 12.66
CA GLY A 110 -9.68 20.51 12.27
C GLY A 110 -8.81 19.60 11.41
N MET A 111 -7.98 20.16 10.53
CA MET A 111 -7.02 19.39 9.72
C MET A 111 -5.89 18.80 10.60
N LEU A 112 -5.35 19.55 11.56
CA LEU A 112 -4.31 19.09 12.47
C LEU A 112 -4.83 18.03 13.45
N MET A 113 -6.05 18.20 13.97
CA MET A 113 -6.68 17.28 14.91
C MET A 113 -7.28 16.05 14.21
N GLY A 114 -7.75 16.16 12.98
CA GLY A 114 -8.20 15.03 12.16
C GLY A 114 -7.11 13.97 11.95
N GLY A 115 -5.85 14.41 11.82
CA GLY A 115 -4.69 13.51 11.79
C GLY A 115 -4.42 12.79 13.12
N ARG A 116 -4.83 13.36 14.26
CA ARG A 116 -4.70 12.75 15.59
C ARG A 116 -5.74 11.64 15.80
N MET A 117 -6.97 11.84 15.34
CA MET A 117 -8.02 10.80 15.39
C MET A 117 -7.70 9.57 14.53
N ALA A 118 -6.95 9.76 13.44
CA ALA A 118 -6.54 8.65 12.58
C ALA A 118 -5.48 7.72 13.23
N ARG A 119 -4.75 8.21 14.26
CA ARG A 119 -3.67 7.45 14.91
C ARG A 119 -4.12 6.61 16.10
N GLY A 120 -5.28 6.87 16.68
CA GLY A 120 -5.71 6.30 17.95
C GLY A 120 -4.95 6.88 19.15
N GLU A 121 -5.44 6.64 20.35
CA GLU A 121 -4.80 7.02 21.62
C GLU A 121 -3.98 5.84 22.16
N ASN A 122 -2.75 6.10 22.60
CA ASN A 122 -1.93 5.08 23.22
C ASN A 122 -2.52 4.69 24.59
N ILE A 123 -2.74 3.41 24.78
CA ILE A 123 -3.29 2.84 26.02
C ILE A 123 -2.33 1.84 26.64
N THR A 124 -2.66 1.37 27.86
CA THR A 124 -1.83 0.37 28.55
C THR A 124 -1.61 -0.89 27.70
N VAL A 125 -0.39 -1.38 27.69
CA VAL A 125 -0.03 -2.66 27.08
C VAL A 125 -0.34 -3.86 27.99
N ASP A 126 -0.66 -3.60 29.27
CA ASP A 126 -1.06 -4.62 30.22
C ASP A 126 -2.55 -4.97 30.03
N ASP A 127 -2.88 -6.26 30.20
CA ASP A 127 -4.23 -6.75 30.11
C ASP A 127 -4.99 -6.52 31.44
N ASP A 128 -4.97 -5.25 31.93
CA ASP A 128 -5.74 -4.85 33.10
C ASP A 128 -7.13 -4.36 32.70
N TYR A 129 -8.14 -5.12 33.08
CA TYR A 129 -9.53 -4.84 32.75
C TYR A 129 -10.01 -3.44 33.17
N LYS A 130 -9.59 -2.96 34.36
CA LYS A 130 -10.06 -1.67 34.88
C LYS A 130 -9.40 -0.51 34.16
N VAL A 131 -8.11 -0.64 33.87
CA VAL A 131 -7.34 0.38 33.14
C VAL A 131 -7.80 0.45 31.68
N LEU A 132 -8.02 -0.69 31.03
CA LEU A 132 -8.60 -0.74 29.68
C LEU A 132 -9.98 -0.09 29.63
N ARG A 133 -10.85 -0.37 30.61
CA ARG A 133 -12.16 0.28 30.68
C ARG A 133 -12.09 1.78 30.93
N GLN A 134 -11.12 2.23 31.73
CA GLN A 134 -10.93 3.67 31.97
C GLN A 134 -10.55 4.39 30.68
N SER A 135 -9.62 3.80 29.87
CA SER A 135 -9.24 4.38 28.57
C SER A 135 -10.42 4.40 27.60
N LEU A 136 -11.16 3.29 27.48
CA LEU A 136 -12.37 3.20 26.64
C LEU A 136 -13.42 4.25 27.04
N TRP A 137 -13.66 4.44 28.33
CA TRP A 137 -14.60 5.43 28.85
C TRP A 137 -14.17 6.85 28.51
N SER A 138 -12.90 7.20 28.75
CA SER A 138 -12.36 8.54 28.48
C SER A 138 -12.50 8.91 27.01
N GLU A 139 -12.01 8.03 26.14
CA GLU A 139 -12.04 8.24 24.67
C GLU A 139 -13.48 8.26 24.12
N THR A 140 -14.40 7.48 24.73
CA THR A 140 -15.81 7.47 24.31
C THR A 140 -16.51 8.78 24.71
N ASP A 141 -16.20 9.33 25.88
CA ASP A 141 -16.76 10.61 26.34
C ASP A 141 -16.30 11.76 25.46
N ASP A 142 -15.00 11.82 25.14
CA ASP A 142 -14.42 12.82 24.26
C ASP A 142 -14.97 12.71 22.84
N ALA A 143 -15.05 11.50 22.29
CA ALA A 143 -15.62 11.24 20.95
C ALA A 143 -17.11 11.66 20.88
N TYR A 144 -17.88 11.49 21.96
CA TYR A 144 -19.29 11.88 22.00
C TYR A 144 -19.46 13.40 21.99
N LYS A 145 -18.66 14.13 22.78
CA LYS A 145 -18.69 15.61 22.80
C LYS A 145 -18.34 16.19 21.44
N ASP A 146 -17.26 15.69 20.82
CA ASP A 146 -16.85 16.09 19.47
C ASP A 146 -17.93 15.77 18.42
N ALA A 147 -18.57 14.60 18.52
CA ALA A 147 -19.62 14.19 17.60
C ALA A 147 -20.85 15.12 17.67
N ILE A 148 -21.25 15.55 18.85
CA ILE A 148 -22.36 16.52 19.02
C ILE A 148 -22.03 17.85 18.35
N GLU A 149 -20.87 18.42 18.65
CA GLU A 149 -20.43 19.69 18.08
C GLU A 149 -20.39 19.66 16.55
N LYS A 150 -19.83 18.58 15.98
CA LYS A 150 -19.77 18.39 14.54
C LYS A 150 -21.14 18.22 13.90
N LEU A 151 -22.06 17.48 14.54
CA LEU A 151 -23.41 17.31 14.01
C LEU A 151 -24.17 18.64 13.99
N GLU A 152 -24.08 19.43 15.04
CA GLU A 152 -24.72 20.76 15.11
C GLU A 152 -24.17 21.72 14.07
N ALA A 153 -22.84 21.78 13.92
CA ALA A 153 -22.19 22.59 12.90
C ALA A 153 -22.60 22.14 11.48
N LYS A 154 -22.67 20.84 11.22
CA LYS A 154 -23.13 20.27 9.95
C LYS A 154 -24.60 20.60 9.65
N LYS A 155 -25.49 20.48 10.67
CA LYS A 155 -26.91 20.85 10.54
C LYS A 155 -27.05 22.34 10.20
N ALA A 156 -26.32 23.22 10.89
CA ALA A 156 -26.31 24.64 10.62
C ALA A 156 -25.82 24.97 9.19
N PHE A 157 -24.75 24.30 8.73
CA PHE A 157 -24.25 24.45 7.36
C PHE A 157 -25.31 24.04 6.32
N LEU A 158 -25.96 22.89 6.52
CA LEU A 158 -26.98 22.37 5.60
C LEU A 158 -28.24 23.24 5.54
N GLN A 159 -28.59 23.95 6.63
CA GLN A 159 -29.67 24.94 6.62
C GLN A 159 -29.36 26.15 5.73
N GLN A 160 -28.09 26.54 5.65
CA GLN A 160 -27.63 27.69 4.86
C GLN A 160 -27.27 27.32 3.41
N ASN A 161 -26.99 26.05 3.15
CA ASN A 161 -26.45 25.58 1.87
C ASN A 161 -27.28 24.40 1.32
N THR A 162 -27.88 24.59 0.17
CA THR A 162 -28.59 23.49 -0.51
C THR A 162 -27.60 22.53 -1.14
N VAL A 163 -27.46 21.33 -0.59
CA VAL A 163 -26.65 20.25 -1.16
C VAL A 163 -27.57 19.25 -1.85
N LYS A 164 -27.51 19.18 -3.18
CA LYS A 164 -28.30 18.23 -3.97
C LYS A 164 -27.64 16.84 -3.95
N ASP A 165 -28.49 15.80 -3.99
CA ASP A 165 -28.06 14.39 -4.13
C ASP A 165 -27.00 13.95 -3.11
N ARG A 166 -27.10 14.44 -1.86
CA ARG A 166 -26.23 14.03 -0.76
C ARG A 166 -26.43 12.55 -0.45
N PRO A 167 -25.39 11.71 -0.53
CA PRO A 167 -25.49 10.33 -0.06
C PRO A 167 -25.68 10.28 1.45
N ALA A 168 -26.20 9.16 1.96
CA ALA A 168 -26.18 8.85 3.39
C ALA A 168 -24.74 8.93 3.95
N ASP A 169 -24.60 9.23 5.24
CA ASP A 169 -23.29 9.38 5.86
C ASP A 169 -22.67 8.03 6.23
N PHE A 170 -23.50 7.01 6.48
CA PHE A 170 -23.04 5.67 6.86
C PHE A 170 -23.93 4.57 6.28
N SER A 171 -23.33 3.40 6.03
CA SER A 171 -24.07 2.21 5.60
C SER A 171 -24.29 1.25 6.76
N LYS A 172 -25.47 0.60 6.76
CA LYS A 172 -25.77 -0.47 7.70
C LYS A 172 -25.30 -1.79 7.11
N GLU A 173 -24.46 -2.53 7.86
CA GLU A 173 -23.86 -3.76 7.38
C GLU A 173 -24.34 -4.98 8.19
N LYS A 174 -24.12 -6.15 7.62
CA LYS A 174 -24.43 -7.41 8.31
C LYS A 174 -23.44 -7.65 9.44
N GLN A 175 -23.95 -8.11 10.57
CA GLN A 175 -23.13 -8.56 11.69
C GLN A 175 -22.21 -9.71 11.29
N VAL A 176 -20.94 -9.62 11.70
CA VAL A 176 -19.93 -10.65 11.46
C VAL A 176 -19.26 -11.03 12.79
N THR A 177 -19.05 -12.34 12.98
CA THR A 177 -18.18 -12.84 14.05
C THR A 177 -17.06 -13.64 13.42
N LEU A 178 -15.82 -13.13 13.54
CA LEU A 178 -14.60 -13.77 13.04
C LEU A 178 -13.49 -13.56 14.06
N VAL A 179 -13.02 -14.63 14.68
CA VAL A 179 -11.94 -14.58 15.67
C VAL A 179 -10.82 -15.52 15.23
N GLU A 180 -9.74 -14.95 14.75
CA GLU A 180 -8.51 -15.69 14.38
C GLU A 180 -7.70 -16.03 15.64
N GLN A 181 -6.66 -16.85 15.52
CA GLN A 181 -5.75 -17.11 16.63
C GLN A 181 -4.78 -15.95 16.81
N PRO A 182 -4.48 -15.53 18.05
CA PRO A 182 -3.45 -14.55 18.30
C PRO A 182 -2.09 -14.97 17.72
N SER A 183 -1.35 -14.01 17.19
CA SER A 183 0.00 -14.23 16.70
C SER A 183 0.97 -13.36 17.48
N ARG A 184 2.02 -13.99 18.02
CA ARG A 184 3.21 -13.30 18.52
C ARG A 184 4.42 -13.95 17.88
N VAL A 185 5.15 -13.17 17.11
CA VAL A 185 6.34 -13.65 16.45
C VAL A 185 7.57 -13.14 17.19
N MET A 186 8.38 -14.07 17.67
CA MET A 186 9.68 -13.73 18.27
C MET A 186 10.67 -13.46 17.15
N CYS A 187 11.21 -12.25 17.10
CA CYS A 187 12.25 -11.88 16.16
C CYS A 187 13.62 -12.36 16.66
N ASP A 188 14.36 -13.09 15.83
CA ASP A 188 15.80 -13.30 16.08
C ASP A 188 16.56 -12.03 15.65
N GLU A 189 16.70 -11.12 16.60
CA GLU A 189 17.36 -9.82 16.41
C GLU A 189 18.82 -9.95 15.99
N THR A 190 19.52 -10.97 16.47
CA THR A 190 20.93 -11.21 16.13
C THR A 190 21.05 -11.65 14.67
N LYS A 191 20.22 -12.59 14.25
CA LYS A 191 20.15 -13.06 12.87
C LYS A 191 19.87 -11.89 11.92
N TRP A 192 18.82 -11.11 12.19
CA TRP A 192 18.42 -10.02 11.31
C TRP A 192 19.40 -8.84 11.31
N SER A 193 20.04 -8.53 12.46
CA SER A 193 21.14 -7.55 12.49
C SER A 193 22.31 -7.99 11.63
N ASN A 194 22.68 -9.26 11.67
CA ASN A 194 23.76 -9.80 10.85
C ASN A 194 23.37 -9.82 9.36
N THR A 195 22.13 -10.16 9.04
CA THR A 195 21.60 -10.11 7.66
C THR A 195 21.64 -8.69 7.11
N VAL A 196 21.19 -7.68 7.87
CA VAL A 196 21.24 -6.27 7.47
C VAL A 196 22.67 -5.80 7.27
N ARG A 197 23.62 -6.18 8.17
CA ARG A 197 25.06 -5.87 7.97
C ARG A 197 25.60 -6.47 6.68
N GLN A 198 25.32 -7.75 6.43
CA GLN A 198 25.80 -8.45 5.24
C GLN A 198 25.24 -7.80 3.98
N LEU A 199 23.94 -7.58 3.91
CA LEU A 199 23.29 -7.01 2.74
C LEU A 199 23.70 -5.56 2.50
N SER A 200 23.78 -4.72 3.54
CA SER A 200 24.22 -3.33 3.39
C SER A 200 25.71 -3.20 3.01
N ALA A 201 26.53 -4.21 3.36
CA ALA A 201 27.94 -4.25 3.00
C ALA A 201 28.17 -4.38 1.50
N VAL A 202 27.20 -4.81 0.71
CA VAL A 202 27.25 -4.89 -0.77
C VAL A 202 27.70 -3.54 -1.35
N TYR A 203 27.21 -2.44 -0.81
CA TYR A 203 27.51 -1.09 -1.33
C TYR A 203 28.94 -0.60 -1.10
N LYS A 204 29.74 -1.35 -0.31
CA LYS A 204 31.19 -1.15 -0.22
C LYS A 204 31.94 -1.36 -1.55
N ASP A 205 31.31 -2.06 -2.48
CA ASP A 205 31.90 -2.33 -3.80
C ASP A 205 31.44 -1.30 -4.87
N TYR A 206 30.57 -0.33 -4.48
CA TYR A 206 29.95 0.64 -5.39
C TYR A 206 30.28 2.09 -5.03
N PRO A 207 31.48 2.60 -5.39
CA PRO A 207 31.94 3.93 -4.97
C PRO A 207 31.17 5.11 -5.55
N LYS A 208 30.27 4.86 -6.51
CA LYS A 208 29.38 5.87 -7.09
C LYS A 208 28.01 5.93 -6.43
N VAL A 209 27.71 5.00 -5.51
CA VAL A 209 26.49 5.05 -4.70
C VAL A 209 26.70 6.09 -3.60
N ASP A 210 25.87 7.15 -3.60
CA ASP A 210 25.98 8.25 -2.65
C ASP A 210 25.29 7.90 -1.32
N GLN A 211 24.14 7.25 -1.41
CA GLN A 211 23.33 6.85 -0.26
C GLN A 211 22.82 5.43 -0.45
N SER A 212 22.82 4.66 0.63
CA SER A 212 22.18 3.35 0.64
C SER A 212 21.69 3.03 2.05
N ILE A 213 20.56 2.35 2.13
CA ILE A 213 20.03 1.82 3.37
C ILE A 213 19.42 0.45 3.11
N VAL A 214 19.68 -0.48 4.00
CA VAL A 214 18.98 -1.76 4.09
C VAL A 214 18.21 -1.77 5.40
N MET A 215 16.91 -1.89 5.34
CA MET A 215 16.04 -1.90 6.51
C MET A 215 15.25 -3.20 6.57
N PHE A 216 15.34 -3.89 7.70
CA PHE A 216 14.44 -4.97 8.05
C PHE A 216 13.36 -4.44 9.00
N GLY A 217 12.12 -4.82 8.71
CA GLY A 217 10.95 -4.55 9.53
C GLY A 217 10.17 -5.84 9.80
N LEU A 218 9.77 -6.03 11.04
CA LEU A 218 8.75 -7.01 11.43
C LEU A 218 7.68 -6.29 12.23
N ASP A 219 6.45 -6.40 11.77
CA ASP A 219 5.26 -5.95 12.47
C ASP A 219 4.37 -7.13 12.77
N THR A 220 4.00 -7.30 14.02
CA THR A 220 2.94 -8.23 14.40
C THR A 220 1.77 -7.41 14.92
N LEU A 221 0.70 -7.36 14.14
CA LEU A 221 -0.51 -6.62 14.48
C LEU A 221 -1.58 -7.59 14.93
N ASN A 222 -1.99 -7.47 16.21
CA ASN A 222 -3.19 -8.09 16.75
C ASN A 222 -4.29 -7.02 16.86
N ARG A 223 -5.42 -7.23 16.23
CA ARG A 223 -6.49 -6.24 16.14
C ARG A 223 -7.81 -6.79 16.64
N TRP A 224 -8.31 -6.22 17.73
CA TRP A 224 -9.66 -6.44 18.28
C TRP A 224 -10.59 -5.37 17.74
N PHE A 225 -11.74 -5.79 17.27
CA PHE A 225 -12.78 -4.87 16.80
C PHE A 225 -14.16 -5.36 17.26
N ILE A 226 -14.95 -4.44 17.83
CA ILE A 226 -16.39 -4.63 18.05
C ILE A 226 -17.15 -3.38 17.65
N ASN A 227 -18.43 -3.54 17.33
CA ASN A 227 -19.33 -2.41 17.15
C ASN A 227 -20.70 -2.67 17.81
N SER A 228 -21.49 -1.59 17.96
CA SER A 228 -22.82 -1.63 18.56
C SER A 228 -23.88 -2.38 17.74
N GLU A 229 -23.58 -2.69 16.47
CA GLU A 229 -24.43 -3.55 15.62
C GLU A 229 -24.20 -5.04 15.88
N GLY A 230 -23.23 -5.40 16.74
CA GLY A 230 -22.95 -6.77 17.15
C GLY A 230 -21.83 -7.47 16.40
N THR A 231 -21.11 -6.78 15.51
CA THR A 231 -19.91 -7.33 14.88
C THR A 231 -18.79 -7.48 15.92
N LYS A 232 -18.10 -8.64 15.87
CA LYS A 232 -16.95 -8.96 16.72
C LYS A 232 -15.89 -9.63 15.89
N THR A 233 -14.73 -8.98 15.70
CA THR A 233 -13.63 -9.57 14.94
C THR A 233 -12.31 -9.45 15.67
N PHE A 234 -11.47 -10.47 15.50
CA PHE A 234 -10.07 -10.45 15.87
C PHE A 234 -9.27 -10.96 14.69
N SER A 235 -8.24 -10.23 14.33
CA SER A 235 -7.29 -10.62 13.29
C SER A 235 -5.86 -10.50 13.80
N ALA A 236 -5.01 -11.42 13.38
CA ALA A 236 -3.58 -11.44 13.73
C ALA A 236 -2.75 -11.54 12.46
N ARG A 237 -1.86 -10.57 12.24
CA ARG A 237 -1.15 -10.46 10.97
C ARG A 237 0.32 -10.09 11.18
N PRO A 238 1.25 -11.07 11.10
CA PRO A 238 2.67 -10.76 11.00
C PRO A 238 2.99 -10.25 9.58
N GLU A 239 3.84 -9.26 9.50
CA GLU A 239 4.37 -8.73 8.25
C GLU A 239 5.87 -8.52 8.36
N TYR A 240 6.61 -9.20 7.51
CA TYR A 240 8.03 -9.06 7.35
C TYR A 240 8.32 -8.27 6.09
N VAL A 241 9.12 -7.24 6.19
CA VAL A 241 9.59 -6.46 5.06
C VAL A 241 11.10 -6.29 5.15
N LEU A 242 11.81 -6.59 4.08
CA LEU A 242 13.19 -6.13 3.91
C LEU A 242 13.21 -5.20 2.70
N LEU A 243 13.58 -3.96 2.95
CA LEU A 243 13.69 -2.91 1.97
C LEU A 243 15.16 -2.50 1.84
N ALA A 244 15.68 -2.56 0.63
CA ALA A 244 16.95 -1.95 0.27
C ALA A 244 16.71 -0.82 -0.70
N THR A 245 17.23 0.36 -0.40
CA THR A 245 17.20 1.51 -1.31
C THR A 245 18.60 2.06 -1.49
N ALA A 246 18.92 2.54 -2.68
CA ALA A 246 20.15 3.21 -2.97
C ALA A 246 19.98 4.30 -4.01
N SER A 247 20.84 5.31 -3.97
CA SER A 247 20.90 6.38 -4.96
C SER A 247 22.33 6.68 -5.38
N ALA A 248 22.44 7.16 -6.60
CA ALA A 248 23.67 7.67 -7.19
C ALA A 248 23.37 8.94 -7.99
N ARG A 249 24.30 9.88 -8.02
CA ARG A 249 24.14 11.15 -8.73
C ARG A 249 24.99 11.19 -9.98
N ALA A 250 24.35 11.52 -11.11
CA ALA A 250 25.05 11.72 -12.37
C ALA A 250 25.75 13.09 -12.40
N GLU A 251 26.68 13.28 -13.35
CA GLU A 251 27.43 14.53 -13.49
C GLU A 251 26.58 15.76 -13.82
N ASP A 252 25.43 15.55 -14.47
CA ASP A 252 24.41 16.58 -14.73
C ASP A 252 23.55 16.94 -13.51
N GLY A 253 23.76 16.27 -12.37
CA GLY A 253 23.07 16.52 -11.12
C GLY A 253 21.79 15.71 -10.92
N TYR A 254 21.32 14.96 -11.91
CA TYR A 254 20.17 14.09 -11.75
C TYR A 254 20.49 12.90 -10.84
N VAL A 255 19.60 12.64 -9.89
CA VAL A 255 19.69 11.51 -8.98
C VAL A 255 19.00 10.30 -9.60
N VAL A 256 19.69 9.18 -9.62
CA VAL A 256 19.12 7.88 -9.98
C VAL A 256 18.91 7.09 -8.70
N CYS A 257 17.71 6.64 -8.47
CA CYS A 257 17.33 5.84 -7.30
C CYS A 257 16.81 4.47 -7.75
N ASP A 258 17.10 3.44 -6.96
CA ASP A 258 16.52 2.10 -7.16
C ASP A 258 16.22 1.44 -5.81
N SER A 259 15.39 0.41 -5.81
CA SER A 259 15.03 -0.34 -4.61
C SER A 259 14.81 -1.82 -4.89
N GLU A 260 15.07 -2.63 -3.87
CA GLU A 260 14.65 -4.03 -3.82
C GLU A 260 13.76 -4.24 -2.59
N ILE A 261 12.60 -4.83 -2.80
CA ILE A 261 11.61 -5.06 -1.75
C ILE A 261 11.35 -6.56 -1.62
N PHE A 262 11.43 -7.07 -0.41
CA PHE A 262 11.08 -8.44 -0.07
C PHE A 262 10.00 -8.38 1.01
N VAL A 263 8.92 -9.09 0.80
CA VAL A 263 7.76 -9.14 1.71
C VAL A 263 7.45 -10.58 2.05
N GLY A 264 7.03 -10.82 3.31
CA GLY A 264 6.64 -12.14 3.79
C GLY A 264 5.64 -12.06 4.93
N ARG A 265 4.94 -13.16 5.17
CA ARG A 265 4.14 -13.41 6.38
C ARG A 265 4.91 -14.29 7.38
N SER A 266 6.04 -14.80 6.94
CA SER A 266 6.99 -15.61 7.72
C SER A 266 8.39 -15.45 7.17
N GLU A 267 9.40 -15.81 7.95
CA GLU A 267 10.78 -15.80 7.48
C GLU A 267 11.03 -16.72 6.27
N SER A 268 10.27 -17.81 6.15
CA SER A 268 10.37 -18.75 5.03
C SER A 268 9.89 -18.19 3.70
N ASP A 269 9.23 -17.04 3.70
CA ASP A 269 8.79 -16.36 2.47
C ASP A 269 9.91 -15.55 1.83
N PHE A 270 11.00 -15.30 2.56
CA PHE A 270 12.15 -14.57 2.04
C PHE A 270 13.02 -15.47 1.17
N PRO A 271 13.62 -14.92 0.12
CA PRO A 271 14.73 -15.57 -0.56
C PRO A 271 15.91 -15.82 0.41
N THR A 272 16.82 -16.70 0.06
CA THR A 272 18.05 -16.89 0.83
C THR A 272 18.88 -15.60 0.83
N VAL A 273 19.72 -15.41 1.88
CA VAL A 273 20.58 -14.22 1.96
C VAL A 273 21.48 -14.06 0.73
N PRO A 274 22.10 -15.13 0.17
CA PRO A 274 22.86 -15.00 -1.09
C PRO A 274 22.03 -14.53 -2.29
N GLU A 275 20.75 -14.95 -2.39
CA GLU A 275 19.85 -14.49 -3.47
C GLU A 275 19.48 -13.02 -3.28
N MET A 276 19.19 -12.60 -2.05
CA MET A 276 18.96 -11.18 -1.74
C MET A 276 20.22 -10.36 -2.08
N GLU A 277 21.41 -10.81 -1.65
CA GLU A 277 22.69 -10.15 -1.98
C GLU A 277 22.90 -10.03 -3.49
N LYS A 278 22.62 -11.07 -4.27
CA LYS A 278 22.70 -11.04 -5.74
C LYS A 278 21.79 -9.95 -6.31
N ARG A 279 20.57 -9.79 -5.80
CA ARG A 279 19.65 -8.73 -6.26
C ARG A 279 20.17 -7.33 -5.91
N LEU A 280 20.72 -7.15 -4.70
CA LEU A 280 21.32 -5.87 -4.30
C LEU A 280 22.55 -5.51 -5.13
N ARG A 281 23.38 -6.49 -5.48
CA ARG A 281 24.53 -6.27 -6.41
C ARG A 281 24.04 -5.84 -7.78
N ALA A 282 23.02 -6.52 -8.33
CA ALA A 282 22.43 -6.13 -9.59
C ALA A 282 21.83 -4.69 -9.55
N MET A 283 21.29 -4.27 -8.39
CA MET A 283 20.86 -2.89 -8.18
C MET A 283 22.04 -1.90 -8.20
N GLY A 284 23.15 -2.22 -7.54
CA GLY A 284 24.38 -1.42 -7.58
C GLY A 284 24.96 -1.28 -9.00
N ASP A 285 24.93 -2.36 -9.77
CA ASP A 285 25.36 -2.37 -11.18
C ASP A 285 24.47 -1.45 -12.02
N ARG A 286 23.13 -1.60 -11.92
CA ARG A 286 22.16 -0.73 -12.62
C ARG A 286 22.37 0.74 -12.32
N LEU A 287 22.56 1.11 -11.04
CA LEU A 287 22.81 2.49 -10.64
C LEU A 287 24.12 3.02 -11.26
N THR A 288 25.19 2.23 -11.20
CA THR A 288 26.50 2.61 -11.74
C THR A 288 26.48 2.79 -13.26
N GLU A 289 25.69 1.99 -13.97
CA GLU A 289 25.51 2.13 -15.41
C GLU A 289 24.61 3.32 -15.74
N SER A 290 23.49 3.47 -15.02
CA SER A 290 22.51 4.52 -15.28
C SER A 290 23.07 5.93 -15.11
N ILE A 291 23.93 6.20 -14.13
CA ILE A 291 24.53 7.55 -13.96
C ILE A 291 25.46 7.96 -15.11
N LYS A 292 25.97 7.00 -15.89
CA LYS A 292 26.81 7.25 -17.06
C LYS A 292 26.00 7.40 -18.35
N ALA A 293 24.74 6.97 -18.31
CA ALA A 293 23.86 6.95 -19.46
C ALA A 293 23.45 8.37 -19.87
N PRO A 294 23.24 8.62 -21.18
CA PRO A 294 22.75 9.92 -21.64
C PRO A 294 21.35 10.22 -21.09
N LEU A 295 21.12 11.49 -20.76
CA LEU A 295 19.79 11.98 -20.41
C LEU A 295 19.01 12.30 -21.68
N ILE A 296 17.84 11.70 -21.83
CA ILE A 296 16.85 12.03 -22.86
C ILE A 296 15.84 12.97 -22.20
N GLU A 297 15.72 14.16 -22.71
CA GLU A 297 14.78 15.18 -22.29
C GLU A 297 13.75 15.46 -23.39
N ASP A 298 12.56 15.95 -22.98
CA ASP A 298 11.52 16.39 -23.94
C ASP A 298 11.13 15.28 -24.93
N TYR A 299 11.12 14.02 -24.45
CA TYR A 299 10.70 12.88 -25.25
C TYR A 299 9.18 12.91 -25.44
N ASP A 300 8.75 12.66 -26.66
CA ASP A 300 7.35 12.47 -27.03
C ASP A 300 7.26 11.25 -27.95
N GLY A 301 6.51 10.24 -27.55
CA GLY A 301 6.40 9.01 -28.32
C GLY A 301 6.02 7.77 -27.51
N PRO A 302 6.10 6.58 -28.14
CA PRO A 302 5.68 5.33 -27.51
C PRO A 302 6.66 4.85 -26.45
N ILE A 303 6.10 4.34 -25.33
CA ILE A 303 6.85 3.74 -24.22
C ILE A 303 6.32 2.36 -23.91
N LEU A 304 7.21 1.38 -23.81
CA LEU A 304 6.93 0.04 -23.29
C LEU A 304 7.35 0.00 -21.81
N PHE A 305 6.40 -0.25 -20.92
CA PHE A 305 6.67 -0.59 -19.52
C PHE A 305 6.76 -2.10 -19.41
N GLU A 306 7.98 -2.62 -19.22
CA GLU A 306 8.27 -4.05 -19.24
C GLU A 306 8.35 -4.62 -17.82
N GLY A 307 7.71 -5.78 -17.59
CA GLY A 307 7.81 -6.54 -16.35
C GLY A 307 7.32 -5.75 -15.13
N GLU A 308 8.19 -5.56 -14.12
CA GLU A 308 7.86 -4.83 -12.89
C GLU A 308 7.33 -3.40 -13.17
N ALA A 309 7.88 -2.73 -14.18
CA ALA A 309 7.40 -1.40 -14.55
C ALA A 309 5.95 -1.40 -15.06
N GLY A 310 5.47 -2.49 -15.68
CA GLY A 310 4.05 -2.65 -16.02
C GLY A 310 3.17 -2.72 -14.77
N GLY A 311 3.59 -3.47 -13.75
CA GLY A 311 2.92 -3.53 -12.46
C GLY A 311 2.87 -2.15 -11.77
N GLU A 312 4.01 -1.47 -11.67
CA GLU A 312 4.09 -0.13 -11.07
C GLU A 312 3.27 0.90 -11.85
N PHE A 313 3.27 0.86 -13.19
CA PHE A 313 2.45 1.74 -14.03
C PHE A 313 0.96 1.61 -13.67
N PHE A 314 0.41 0.39 -13.64
CA PHE A 314 -0.99 0.20 -13.27
C PHE A 314 -1.26 0.51 -11.80
N SER A 315 -0.35 0.18 -10.89
CA SER A 315 -0.48 0.49 -9.45
C SER A 315 -0.57 2.00 -9.22
N GLN A 316 0.39 2.75 -9.75
CA GLN A 316 0.51 4.19 -9.50
C GLN A 316 -0.55 5.01 -10.28
N THR A 317 -1.01 4.54 -11.42
CA THR A 317 -2.07 5.22 -12.18
C THR A 317 -3.46 4.86 -11.65
N ILE A 318 -3.97 3.67 -11.93
CA ILE A 318 -5.35 3.31 -11.58
C ILE A 318 -5.47 2.66 -10.19
N GLY A 319 -4.47 1.88 -9.76
CA GLY A 319 -4.56 1.08 -8.52
C GLY A 319 -4.81 1.93 -7.28
N GLN A 320 -4.12 3.05 -7.14
CA GLN A 320 -4.28 4.00 -6.02
C GLN A 320 -5.56 4.84 -6.11
N ASN A 321 -6.30 4.78 -7.22
CA ASN A 321 -7.47 5.62 -7.49
C ASN A 321 -8.80 4.86 -7.47
N PHE A 322 -8.79 3.58 -7.07
CA PHE A 322 -10.02 2.79 -6.96
C PHE A 322 -10.80 3.03 -5.65
N GLY A 323 -10.31 3.84 -4.74
CA GLY A 323 -11.09 4.23 -3.56
C GLY A 323 -12.35 5.02 -3.94
N ASN A 324 -13.49 4.66 -3.32
CA ASN A 324 -14.78 5.30 -3.55
C ASN A 324 -14.68 6.82 -3.32
N PRO A 325 -14.91 7.66 -4.35
CA PRO A 325 -14.75 9.10 -4.22
C PRO A 325 -15.83 9.68 -3.30
N ILE A 326 -15.41 10.31 -2.22
CA ILE A 326 -16.28 10.95 -1.24
C ILE A 326 -16.15 12.47 -1.40
N ASP A 327 -17.28 13.15 -1.56
CA ASP A 327 -17.33 14.61 -1.58
C ASP A 327 -17.41 15.13 -0.14
N PRO A 328 -16.42 15.90 0.35
CA PRO A 328 -16.49 16.50 1.67
C PRO A 328 -17.58 17.58 1.71
N LEU A 329 -18.29 17.64 2.83
CA LEU A 329 -19.19 18.76 3.16
C LEU A 329 -18.46 19.80 4.00
N GLY A 330 -18.87 21.07 3.86
CA GLY A 330 -18.31 22.18 4.62
C GLY A 330 -17.39 23.05 3.81
N GLY A 331 -16.61 23.88 4.49
CA GLY A 331 -15.71 24.88 3.92
C GLY A 331 -14.23 24.53 4.06
N GLY A 332 -13.37 25.50 3.70
CA GLY A 332 -11.93 25.47 3.93
C GLY A 332 -11.13 24.64 2.93
N LEU A 333 -9.94 24.25 3.35
CA LEU A 333 -8.94 23.59 2.51
C LEU A 333 -9.46 22.24 1.94
N ALA A 334 -10.23 21.49 2.71
CA ALA A 334 -10.82 20.22 2.27
C ALA A 334 -11.79 20.39 1.10
N ALA A 335 -12.60 21.47 1.13
CA ALA A 335 -13.49 21.83 0.03
C ALA A 335 -12.72 22.37 -1.19
N MET A 336 -11.64 23.14 -0.96
CA MET A 336 -10.76 23.63 -2.02
C MET A 336 -9.99 22.52 -2.72
N MET A 337 -9.52 21.53 -1.98
CA MET A 337 -8.77 20.39 -2.54
C MET A 337 -9.70 19.40 -3.26
N GLY A 338 -10.98 19.32 -2.88
CA GLY A 338 -11.98 18.42 -3.47
C GLY A 338 -11.53 16.96 -3.46
N SER A 339 -12.31 16.08 -4.05
CA SER A 339 -11.81 14.74 -4.38
C SER A 339 -10.88 14.84 -5.59
N THR A 340 -9.58 14.62 -5.37
CA THR A 340 -8.56 14.61 -6.42
C THR A 340 -8.56 13.33 -7.25
N ASN A 341 -9.48 12.40 -6.98
CA ASN A 341 -9.53 11.12 -7.68
C ASN A 341 -9.88 11.33 -9.18
N PRO A 342 -8.94 11.03 -10.11
CA PRO A 342 -9.15 11.25 -11.55
C PRO A 342 -10.22 10.33 -12.17
N LEU A 343 -10.64 9.28 -11.45
CA LEU A 343 -11.70 8.37 -11.87
C LEU A 343 -13.10 8.79 -11.38
N LYS A 344 -13.20 9.82 -10.53
CA LYS A 344 -14.45 10.21 -9.87
C LYS A 344 -15.63 10.34 -10.82
N ASP A 345 -15.49 11.08 -11.90
CA ASP A 345 -16.60 11.33 -12.84
C ASP A 345 -16.56 10.38 -14.05
N LYS A 346 -15.89 9.23 -13.91
CA LYS A 346 -15.70 8.23 -14.97
C LYS A 346 -16.48 6.94 -14.74
N PHE A 347 -17.29 6.88 -13.70
CA PHE A 347 -18.16 5.74 -13.44
C PHE A 347 -19.07 5.45 -14.65
N GLY A 348 -19.08 4.20 -15.11
CA GLY A 348 -19.80 3.78 -16.32
C GLY A 348 -19.15 4.19 -17.64
N GLN A 349 -18.03 4.90 -17.62
CA GLN A 349 -17.31 5.33 -18.82
C GLN A 349 -16.10 4.44 -19.11
N ARG A 350 -15.63 4.47 -20.35
CA ARG A 350 -14.42 3.80 -20.76
C ARG A 350 -13.18 4.56 -20.25
N VAL A 351 -12.34 3.89 -19.49
CA VAL A 351 -11.08 4.41 -18.91
C VAL A 351 -9.84 3.66 -19.41
N LEU A 352 -10.02 2.43 -19.91
CA LEU A 352 -9.00 1.59 -20.52
C LEU A 352 -9.47 1.07 -21.90
N PRO A 353 -8.57 0.50 -22.71
CA PRO A 353 -8.95 -0.24 -23.91
C PRO A 353 -9.90 -1.41 -23.59
N THR A 354 -10.71 -1.79 -24.57
CA THR A 354 -11.75 -2.83 -24.40
C THR A 354 -11.19 -4.24 -24.13
N PHE A 355 -9.93 -4.47 -24.45
CA PHE A 355 -9.26 -5.75 -24.21
C PHE A 355 -8.65 -5.86 -22.79
N ILE A 356 -8.79 -4.83 -21.92
CA ILE A 356 -8.28 -4.84 -20.55
C ILE A 356 -9.43 -4.83 -19.55
N SER A 357 -9.37 -5.72 -18.58
CA SER A 357 -10.23 -5.74 -17.40
C SER A 357 -9.38 -5.69 -16.12
N VAL A 358 -9.94 -5.15 -15.03
CA VAL A 358 -9.27 -5.04 -13.73
C VAL A 358 -10.18 -5.60 -12.66
N VAL A 359 -9.65 -6.56 -11.90
CA VAL A 359 -10.36 -7.25 -10.82
C VAL A 359 -9.56 -7.10 -9.53
N ASP A 360 -10.25 -6.82 -8.42
CA ASP A 360 -9.69 -6.94 -7.08
C ASP A 360 -10.21 -8.23 -6.42
N ASP A 361 -9.30 -9.07 -5.93
CA ASP A 361 -9.65 -10.36 -5.32
C ASP A 361 -8.99 -10.49 -3.93
N PRO A 362 -9.71 -10.15 -2.85
CA PRO A 362 -9.20 -10.24 -1.49
C PRO A 362 -9.01 -11.68 -1.00
N ALA A 363 -9.58 -12.68 -1.68
CA ALA A 363 -9.45 -14.08 -1.30
C ALA A 363 -8.28 -14.79 -1.99
N ALA A 364 -7.68 -14.18 -3.01
CA ALA A 364 -6.55 -14.76 -3.72
C ALA A 364 -5.30 -14.78 -2.83
N THR A 365 -4.63 -15.93 -2.76
CA THR A 365 -3.43 -16.13 -1.92
C THR A 365 -2.17 -16.37 -2.73
N ASP A 366 -2.33 -16.71 -4.01
CA ASP A 366 -1.25 -17.09 -4.91
C ASP A 366 -1.57 -16.72 -6.36
N TYR A 367 -0.51 -16.45 -7.15
CA TYR A 367 -0.57 -16.35 -8.60
C TYR A 367 0.64 -17.03 -9.22
N LYS A 368 0.43 -18.14 -9.93
CA LYS A 368 1.48 -18.95 -10.60
C LYS A 368 2.65 -19.31 -9.66
N GLY A 369 2.35 -19.67 -8.40
CA GLY A 369 3.35 -20.03 -7.38
C GLY A 369 3.96 -18.84 -6.63
N THR A 370 3.57 -17.60 -6.96
CA THR A 370 4.00 -16.39 -6.22
C THR A 370 2.94 -15.99 -5.21
N LYS A 371 3.31 -15.90 -3.93
CA LYS A 371 2.41 -15.47 -2.86
C LYS A 371 1.89 -14.05 -3.08
N LEU A 372 0.62 -13.84 -2.75
CA LEU A 372 -0.05 -12.54 -2.73
C LEU A 372 -0.23 -12.07 -1.29
N PHE A 373 -0.02 -10.78 -1.05
CA PHE A 373 0.03 -10.22 0.29
C PHE A 373 -1.16 -9.33 0.66
N GLY A 374 -1.96 -8.90 -0.33
CA GLY A 374 -3.07 -7.97 -0.14
C GLY A 374 -4.35 -8.57 0.48
N GLY A 375 -4.48 -9.91 0.47
CA GLY A 375 -5.70 -10.59 0.91
C GLY A 375 -6.11 -10.27 2.35
N MET A 376 -7.41 -10.25 2.63
CA MET A 376 -7.97 -10.08 3.98
C MET A 376 -9.27 -10.88 4.11
N SER A 377 -9.51 -11.42 5.31
CA SER A 377 -10.74 -12.16 5.66
C SER A 377 -11.88 -11.25 6.11
N ILE A 378 -11.52 -10.08 6.65
CA ILE A 378 -12.42 -9.05 7.15
C ILE A 378 -11.70 -7.69 7.02
N ASP A 379 -12.42 -6.64 6.67
CA ASP A 379 -11.87 -5.30 6.58
C ASP A 379 -11.79 -4.60 7.96
N HIS A 380 -11.28 -3.39 7.98
CA HIS A 380 -11.08 -2.68 9.23
C HIS A 380 -12.37 -2.08 9.84
N GLU A 381 -13.48 -2.14 9.13
CA GLU A 381 -14.81 -1.76 9.65
C GLU A 381 -15.70 -2.98 9.93
N GLY A 382 -15.12 -4.18 9.90
CA GLY A 382 -15.81 -5.43 10.21
C GLY A 382 -16.72 -5.94 9.09
N VAL A 383 -16.47 -5.55 7.85
CA VAL A 383 -17.20 -6.00 6.66
C VAL A 383 -16.39 -7.06 5.92
N LYS A 384 -17.08 -8.12 5.47
CA LYS A 384 -16.44 -9.17 4.68
C LYS A 384 -16.11 -8.67 3.28
N PRO A 385 -14.84 -8.76 2.82
CA PRO A 385 -14.47 -8.27 1.51
C PRO A 385 -15.09 -9.10 0.38
N GLU A 386 -15.45 -8.42 -0.69
CA GLU A 386 -16.02 -9.01 -1.90
C GLU A 386 -14.99 -8.97 -3.05
N LYS A 387 -15.02 -9.96 -3.93
CA LYS A 387 -14.30 -9.89 -5.19
C LYS A 387 -15.00 -8.87 -6.11
N LEU A 388 -14.23 -7.87 -6.59
CA LEU A 388 -14.77 -6.77 -7.39
C LEU A 388 -14.23 -6.80 -8.82
N THR A 389 -15.13 -6.71 -9.80
CA THR A 389 -14.74 -6.32 -11.16
C THR A 389 -14.76 -4.79 -11.23
N LEU A 390 -13.60 -4.17 -11.00
CA LEU A 390 -13.44 -2.72 -10.97
C LEU A 390 -13.60 -2.11 -12.36
N ILE A 391 -12.94 -2.72 -13.34
CA ILE A 391 -13.06 -2.36 -14.76
C ILE A 391 -13.38 -3.63 -15.55
N ASP A 392 -14.42 -3.56 -16.37
CA ASP A 392 -14.85 -4.62 -17.26
C ASP A 392 -14.72 -4.15 -18.71
N LYS A 393 -13.83 -4.78 -19.49
CA LYS A 393 -13.58 -4.43 -20.90
C LYS A 393 -13.42 -2.91 -21.10
N GLY A 394 -12.56 -2.33 -20.29
CA GLY A 394 -12.22 -0.91 -20.30
C GLY A 394 -13.22 0.03 -19.62
N ILE A 395 -14.39 -0.45 -19.17
CA ILE A 395 -15.45 0.37 -18.55
C ILE A 395 -15.35 0.28 -17.03
N LEU A 396 -15.25 1.42 -16.35
CA LEU A 396 -15.25 1.51 -14.89
C LEU A 396 -16.62 1.13 -14.32
N LYS A 397 -16.70 0.06 -13.54
CA LYS A 397 -17.95 -0.52 -13.03
C LYS A 397 -18.23 -0.20 -11.58
N THR A 398 -17.19 -0.15 -10.74
CA THR A 398 -17.33 0.10 -9.31
C THR A 398 -16.03 0.62 -8.70
N PHE A 399 -16.08 0.97 -7.43
CA PHE A 399 -14.95 1.37 -6.61
C PHE A 399 -14.86 0.47 -5.38
N CYS A 400 -13.68 0.34 -4.79
CA CYS A 400 -13.49 -0.14 -3.44
C CYS A 400 -14.18 0.82 -2.46
N SER A 401 -14.93 0.31 -1.48
CA SER A 401 -15.69 1.17 -0.58
C SER A 401 -15.55 0.75 0.88
N THR A 402 -15.61 1.76 1.75
CA THR A 402 -15.80 1.67 3.18
C THR A 402 -17.29 1.76 3.52
N ARG A 403 -17.64 1.80 4.79
CA ARG A 403 -19.01 2.06 5.25
C ARG A 403 -19.48 3.50 5.01
N THR A 404 -18.65 4.35 4.44
CA THR A 404 -19.03 5.70 4.01
C THR A 404 -19.53 5.67 2.57
N PRO A 405 -20.85 5.82 2.32
CA PRO A 405 -21.42 5.82 0.98
C PRO A 405 -20.96 7.01 0.13
N SER A 406 -20.96 6.82 -1.18
CA SER A 406 -20.87 7.92 -2.16
C SER A 406 -22.06 7.88 -3.13
N ARG A 407 -22.07 8.80 -4.09
CA ARG A 407 -23.07 8.74 -5.17
C ARG A 407 -22.95 7.47 -6.03
N TYR A 408 -21.78 6.83 -6.06
CA TYR A 408 -21.46 5.67 -6.90
C TYR A 408 -21.68 4.34 -6.19
N VAL A 409 -21.22 4.22 -4.94
CA VAL A 409 -21.29 3.00 -4.15
C VAL A 409 -21.99 3.31 -2.83
N LYS A 410 -23.11 2.62 -2.56
CA LYS A 410 -24.02 2.91 -1.43
C LYS A 410 -23.79 2.02 -0.21
N GLN A 411 -23.18 0.86 -0.40
CA GLN A 411 -22.87 -0.12 0.65
C GLN A 411 -21.37 -0.36 0.69
N SER A 412 -20.86 -0.77 1.84
CA SER A 412 -19.48 -1.25 1.91
C SER A 412 -19.35 -2.55 1.13
N ASN A 413 -18.24 -2.69 0.42
CA ASN A 413 -17.83 -3.95 -0.21
C ASN A 413 -16.60 -4.58 0.48
N GLY A 414 -16.34 -4.14 1.73
CA GLY A 414 -15.33 -4.74 2.58
C GLY A 414 -13.88 -4.38 2.22
N HIS A 415 -13.66 -3.17 1.73
CA HIS A 415 -12.33 -2.72 1.31
C HIS A 415 -11.78 -1.57 2.17
N SER A 416 -12.20 -1.51 3.43
CA SER A 416 -11.68 -0.51 4.37
C SER A 416 -10.32 -0.93 4.94
N ARG A 417 -9.31 -0.05 4.77
CA ARG A 417 -8.02 -0.12 5.47
C ARG A 417 -7.78 1.21 6.19
N TYR A 418 -7.70 1.19 7.51
CA TYR A 418 -7.50 2.39 8.35
C TYR A 418 -8.48 3.54 8.01
N GLY A 419 -9.74 3.18 7.70
CA GLY A 419 -10.77 4.15 7.34
C GLY A 419 -10.71 4.65 5.88
N LEU A 420 -9.79 4.16 5.08
CA LEU A 420 -9.65 4.47 3.66
C LEU A 420 -10.06 3.28 2.79
N ALA A 421 -10.74 3.54 1.70
CA ALA A 421 -11.05 2.52 0.71
C ALA A 421 -9.79 2.21 -0.13
N SER A 422 -9.37 0.95 -0.15
CA SER A 422 -8.13 0.51 -0.81
C SER A 422 -8.32 -0.84 -1.49
N THR A 423 -7.59 -1.07 -2.57
CA THR A 423 -7.48 -2.39 -3.22
C THR A 423 -6.80 -3.40 -2.30
N THR A 424 -6.91 -4.68 -2.67
CA THR A 424 -6.29 -5.82 -1.98
C THR A 424 -5.27 -6.52 -2.88
N ASN A 425 -5.69 -7.51 -3.66
CA ASN A 425 -4.87 -8.11 -4.72
C ASN A 425 -5.47 -7.69 -6.06
N LEU A 426 -4.80 -6.80 -6.75
CA LEU A 426 -5.27 -6.23 -8.01
C LEU A 426 -4.77 -7.05 -9.19
N PHE A 427 -5.68 -7.49 -10.05
CA PHE A 427 -5.39 -8.26 -11.26
C PHE A 427 -5.74 -7.43 -12.49
N VAL A 428 -4.73 -7.12 -13.29
CA VAL A 428 -4.91 -6.56 -14.64
C VAL A 428 -4.92 -7.72 -15.63
N THR A 429 -6.06 -7.97 -16.23
CA THR A 429 -6.29 -9.10 -17.13
C THR A 429 -6.60 -8.64 -18.54
N THR A 430 -6.28 -9.48 -19.51
CA THR A 430 -6.55 -9.21 -20.94
C THR A 430 -7.01 -10.47 -21.63
N ASP A 431 -7.85 -10.31 -22.64
CA ASP A 431 -8.23 -11.36 -23.59
C ASP A 431 -7.38 -11.35 -24.89
N ALA A 432 -6.44 -10.38 -24.99
CA ALA A 432 -5.56 -10.19 -26.15
C ALA A 432 -4.10 -9.96 -25.71
N THR A 433 -3.36 -11.03 -25.46
CA THR A 433 -1.94 -10.97 -25.11
C THR A 433 -1.05 -10.84 -26.34
N THR A 434 0.13 -10.26 -26.16
CA THR A 434 1.14 -10.04 -27.19
C THR A 434 2.49 -10.58 -26.65
N SER A 435 3.22 -11.37 -27.43
CA SER A 435 4.54 -11.83 -27.01
C SER A 435 5.54 -10.66 -26.86
N LYS A 436 6.62 -10.89 -26.12
CA LYS A 436 7.67 -9.88 -25.91
C LYS A 436 8.22 -9.39 -27.25
N GLU A 437 8.54 -10.29 -28.18
CA GLU A 437 9.08 -9.96 -29.49
C GLU A 437 8.13 -9.09 -30.30
N GLU A 438 6.83 -9.40 -30.25
CA GLU A 438 5.81 -8.63 -30.96
C GLU A 438 5.57 -7.26 -30.30
N LEU A 439 5.69 -7.15 -28.96
CA LEU A 439 5.66 -5.86 -28.26
C LEU A 439 6.79 -4.94 -28.73
N TYR A 440 8.02 -5.46 -28.79
CA TYR A 440 9.18 -4.69 -29.28
C TYR A 440 9.05 -4.31 -30.75
N LYS A 441 8.49 -5.20 -31.58
CA LYS A 441 8.20 -4.90 -32.97
C LYS A 441 7.17 -3.77 -33.11
N LYS A 442 6.04 -3.86 -32.39
CA LYS A 442 5.02 -2.79 -32.37
C LYS A 442 5.58 -1.47 -31.86
N LEU A 443 6.38 -1.50 -30.79
CA LEU A 443 7.04 -0.32 -30.23
C LEU A 443 7.88 0.39 -31.30
N ARG A 444 8.71 -0.36 -32.04
CA ARG A 444 9.55 0.18 -33.13
C ARG A 444 8.73 0.67 -34.31
N GLU A 445 7.65 -0.03 -34.67
CA GLU A 445 6.74 0.38 -35.74
C GLU A 445 6.05 1.71 -35.43
N LEU A 446 5.59 1.91 -34.18
CA LEU A 446 5.06 3.18 -33.72
C LEU A 446 6.11 4.30 -33.81
N GLY A 447 7.33 4.05 -33.34
CA GLY A 447 8.42 5.01 -33.45
C GLY A 447 8.73 5.41 -34.92
N LYS A 448 8.69 4.44 -35.85
CA LYS A 448 8.85 4.73 -37.30
C LYS A 448 7.75 5.61 -37.85
N GLN A 449 6.49 5.34 -37.46
CA GLN A 449 5.33 6.13 -37.88
C GLN A 449 5.43 7.59 -37.42
N GLU A 450 6.04 7.82 -36.26
CA GLU A 450 6.25 9.16 -35.69
C GLU A 450 7.59 9.79 -36.11
N GLY A 451 8.37 9.09 -36.93
CA GLY A 451 9.68 9.61 -37.44
C GLY A 451 10.77 9.63 -36.37
N LEU A 452 10.61 8.88 -35.28
CA LEU A 452 11.59 8.81 -34.20
C LEU A 452 12.79 7.94 -34.61
N LYS A 453 14.00 8.32 -34.14
CA LYS A 453 15.22 7.51 -34.29
C LYS A 453 15.30 6.39 -33.23
N SER A 454 14.68 6.60 -32.08
CA SER A 454 14.67 5.64 -30.97
C SER A 454 13.39 5.75 -30.16
N VAL A 455 13.02 4.65 -29.55
CA VAL A 455 11.87 4.50 -28.64
C VAL A 455 12.34 4.03 -27.26
N LEU A 456 11.46 4.07 -26.26
CA LEU A 456 11.83 3.82 -24.88
C LEU A 456 11.19 2.54 -24.32
N VAL A 457 12.00 1.80 -23.55
CA VAL A 457 11.56 0.70 -22.69
C VAL A 457 11.89 1.06 -21.25
N VAL A 458 10.89 1.14 -20.41
CA VAL A 458 11.02 1.37 -18.96
C VAL A 458 10.91 0.01 -18.28
N ARG A 459 11.94 -0.39 -17.53
CA ARG A 459 11.94 -1.65 -16.76
C ARG A 459 11.73 -1.45 -15.28
N ARG A 460 11.96 -0.22 -14.76
CA ARG A 460 11.68 0.14 -13.38
C ARG A 460 11.17 1.56 -13.28
N ILE A 461 10.21 1.75 -12.40
CA ILE A 461 9.68 3.05 -11.99
C ILE A 461 10.02 3.23 -10.51
N GLN A 462 10.33 4.44 -10.09
CA GLN A 462 10.47 4.78 -8.69
C GLN A 462 9.19 4.46 -7.93
N ASN A 463 9.34 4.08 -6.67
CA ASN A 463 8.24 3.94 -5.73
C ASN A 463 8.39 4.98 -4.60
N MET A 464 7.42 5.03 -3.69
CA MET A 464 7.45 5.99 -2.58
C MET A 464 8.71 5.90 -1.71
N PHE A 465 9.36 4.75 -1.61
CA PHE A 465 10.56 4.57 -0.77
C PHE A 465 11.81 5.11 -1.46
N THR A 466 11.90 5.00 -2.77
CA THR A 466 12.99 5.61 -3.55
C THR A 466 12.82 7.12 -3.68
N SER A 467 11.58 7.60 -3.71
CA SER A 467 11.30 9.03 -3.82
C SER A 467 11.80 9.84 -2.61
N VAL A 468 11.94 9.22 -1.44
CA VAL A 468 12.54 9.86 -0.24
C VAL A 468 14.01 10.21 -0.46
N LEU A 469 14.74 9.47 -1.30
CA LEU A 469 16.14 9.73 -1.64
C LEU A 469 16.31 10.89 -2.65
N ASP A 470 15.22 11.29 -3.30
CA ASP A 470 15.18 12.47 -4.18
C ASP A 470 14.00 13.39 -3.82
N PRO A 471 14.13 14.21 -2.74
CA PRO A 471 13.07 15.10 -2.28
C PRO A 471 12.58 16.10 -3.33
N LYS A 472 13.44 16.46 -4.31
CA LYS A 472 13.04 17.38 -5.39
C LYS A 472 12.04 16.72 -6.33
N SER A 473 12.23 15.45 -6.67
CA SER A 473 11.29 14.70 -7.50
C SER A 473 9.92 14.57 -6.83
N ILE A 474 9.87 14.40 -5.49
CA ILE A 474 8.61 14.40 -4.73
C ILE A 474 7.91 15.76 -4.85
N LEU A 475 8.64 16.83 -4.56
CA LEU A 475 8.08 18.18 -4.60
C LEU A 475 7.58 18.54 -6.00
N MET A 476 8.34 18.21 -7.04
CA MET A 476 7.94 18.43 -8.42
C MET A 476 6.73 17.60 -8.82
N GLY A 477 6.67 16.33 -8.41
CA GLY A 477 5.51 15.46 -8.62
C GLY A 477 4.25 15.99 -7.92
N MET A 478 4.37 16.41 -6.66
CA MET A 478 3.26 17.04 -5.92
C MET A 478 2.80 18.36 -6.55
N MET A 479 3.72 19.22 -6.95
CA MET A 479 3.37 20.48 -7.63
C MET A 479 2.76 20.25 -9.02
N GLY A 480 3.23 19.23 -9.74
CA GLY A 480 2.67 18.80 -11.03
C GLY A 480 1.25 18.30 -10.90
N SER A 481 0.96 17.47 -9.90
CA SER A 481 -0.38 16.96 -9.62
C SER A 481 -1.35 18.05 -9.15
N MET A 482 -0.88 19.02 -8.37
CA MET A 482 -1.67 20.19 -7.96
C MET A 482 -2.03 21.10 -9.16
N ARG A 483 -1.15 21.24 -10.13
CA ARG A 483 -1.41 22.03 -11.35
C ARG A 483 -2.41 21.34 -12.29
N LYS A 484 -2.44 20.01 -12.33
CA LYS A 484 -3.35 19.22 -13.18
C LYS A 484 -4.38 18.49 -12.31
N ARG A 485 -5.46 19.16 -11.95
CA ARG A 485 -6.58 18.67 -11.11
C ARG A 485 -7.20 17.31 -11.52
N SER A 486 -6.72 16.64 -12.55
CA SER A 486 -7.28 15.40 -13.08
C SER A 486 -6.22 14.40 -13.59
N GLY A 487 -4.96 14.52 -13.19
CA GLY A 487 -3.88 13.62 -13.61
C GLY A 487 -3.63 12.49 -12.63
N PHE A 488 -3.06 11.39 -13.13
CA PHE A 488 -2.47 10.34 -12.31
C PHE A 488 -1.05 10.72 -11.89
N ASN A 489 -0.63 10.26 -10.73
CA ASN A 489 0.72 10.47 -10.25
C ASN A 489 1.59 9.27 -10.63
N LEU A 490 2.37 9.39 -11.70
CA LEU A 490 3.37 8.39 -12.09
C LEU A 490 4.76 8.92 -11.73
N LEU A 491 5.46 8.20 -10.86
CA LEU A 491 6.80 8.56 -10.41
C LEU A 491 7.83 8.39 -11.54
N PRO A 492 8.99 9.04 -11.47
CA PRO A 492 10.03 8.94 -12.48
C PRO A 492 10.49 7.50 -12.74
N ALA A 493 10.94 7.21 -13.95
CA ALA A 493 11.58 5.94 -14.26
C ALA A 493 12.98 5.87 -13.63
N SER A 494 13.34 4.72 -13.07
CA SER A 494 14.66 4.46 -12.49
C SER A 494 15.55 3.59 -13.38
N LEU A 495 14.96 2.83 -14.30
CA LEU A 495 15.71 2.03 -15.28
C LEU A 495 15.05 2.13 -16.65
N VAL A 496 15.77 2.70 -17.61
CA VAL A 496 15.27 2.96 -18.96
C VAL A 496 16.27 2.48 -20.00
N TYR A 497 15.74 1.92 -21.06
CA TYR A 497 16.50 1.58 -22.24
C TYR A 497 15.96 2.32 -23.46
N ARG A 498 16.87 2.81 -24.27
CA ARG A 498 16.61 3.35 -25.59
C ARG A 498 16.81 2.25 -26.63
N ILE A 499 15.81 2.03 -27.47
CA ILE A 499 15.84 1.07 -28.56
C ILE A 499 15.93 1.82 -29.88
N ASP A 500 16.99 1.57 -30.65
CA ASP A 500 17.14 2.11 -32.01
C ASP A 500 16.02 1.53 -32.90
N VAL A 501 15.29 2.41 -33.57
CA VAL A 501 14.10 2.02 -34.34
C VAL A 501 14.44 1.13 -35.52
N GLU A 502 15.57 1.36 -36.18
CA GLU A 502 15.98 0.60 -37.37
C GLU A 502 16.66 -0.72 -37.01
N THR A 503 17.64 -0.68 -36.13
CA THR A 503 18.48 -1.84 -35.80
C THR A 503 17.89 -2.69 -34.68
N GLY A 504 17.09 -2.11 -33.79
CA GLY A 504 16.63 -2.75 -32.55
C GLY A 504 17.72 -2.80 -31.46
N ALA A 505 18.85 -2.12 -31.64
CA ALA A 505 19.92 -2.07 -30.65
C ALA A 505 19.43 -1.40 -29.35
N GLU A 506 19.68 -2.07 -28.23
CA GLU A 506 19.30 -1.60 -26.90
C GLU A 506 20.48 -0.93 -26.21
N THR A 507 20.28 0.28 -25.68
CA THR A 507 21.28 1.01 -24.89
C THR A 507 20.61 1.64 -23.66
N ILE A 508 21.30 1.61 -22.52
CA ILE A 508 20.80 2.24 -21.30
C ILE A 508 20.70 3.77 -21.49
N ALA A 509 19.66 4.36 -20.93
CA ALA A 509 19.40 5.80 -20.97
C ALA A 509 18.79 6.27 -19.66
N ARG A 510 18.77 7.58 -19.43
CA ARG A 510 17.96 8.24 -18.41
C ARG A 510 16.92 9.12 -19.09
N ILE A 511 15.81 9.34 -18.43
CA ILE A 511 14.77 10.26 -18.89
C ILE A 511 14.40 11.24 -17.78
N THR A 512 13.95 12.40 -18.18
CA THR A 512 13.28 13.35 -17.27
C THR A 512 11.93 12.80 -16.81
N PRO A 513 11.35 13.30 -15.70
CA PRO A 513 10.06 12.83 -15.20
C PRO A 513 8.97 12.88 -16.26
N PHE A 514 8.03 11.94 -16.18
CA PHE A 514 6.85 11.90 -17.05
C PHE A 514 6.02 13.19 -16.92
N ASN A 515 5.41 13.61 -18.00
CA ASN A 515 4.55 14.78 -18.07
C ASN A 515 3.13 14.37 -18.43
N GLY A 516 2.14 14.97 -17.77
CA GLY A 516 0.75 14.89 -18.19
C GLY A 516 0.06 13.53 -18.18
N VAL A 517 0.53 12.59 -17.35
CA VAL A 517 -0.12 11.26 -17.24
C VAL A 517 -1.60 11.42 -16.86
N GLY A 518 -2.49 10.94 -17.71
CA GLY A 518 -3.92 11.12 -17.56
C GLY A 518 -4.74 9.99 -18.18
N LEU A 519 -6.05 10.18 -18.27
CA LEU A 519 -6.94 9.19 -18.89
C LEU A 519 -6.61 8.89 -20.35
N ASN A 520 -6.08 9.85 -21.08
CA ASN A 520 -5.67 9.61 -22.47
C ASN A 520 -4.52 8.62 -22.50
N THR A 521 -3.50 8.78 -21.64
CA THR A 521 -2.41 7.83 -21.50
C THR A 521 -2.89 6.40 -21.29
N LEU A 522 -3.92 6.21 -20.43
CA LEU A 522 -4.50 4.90 -20.18
C LEU A 522 -5.31 4.36 -21.39
N ARG A 523 -5.98 5.23 -22.13
CA ARG A 523 -6.73 4.85 -23.34
C ARG A 523 -5.83 4.57 -24.52
N ASP A 524 -4.63 5.15 -24.53
CA ASP A 524 -3.60 4.98 -25.55
C ASP A 524 -2.71 3.75 -25.33
N ILE A 525 -3.10 2.87 -24.40
CA ILE A 525 -2.52 1.52 -24.32
C ILE A 525 -2.94 0.73 -25.56
N VAL A 526 -1.97 0.29 -26.34
CA VAL A 526 -2.20 -0.37 -27.65
C VAL A 526 -1.89 -1.86 -27.62
N ALA A 527 -1.15 -2.35 -26.64
CA ALA A 527 -0.87 -3.76 -26.45
C ALA A 527 -0.46 -4.06 -24.99
N VAL A 528 -0.67 -5.29 -24.57
CA VAL A 528 -0.20 -5.82 -23.28
C VAL A 528 0.47 -7.18 -23.49
N GLY A 529 1.45 -7.48 -22.63
CA GLY A 529 2.25 -8.70 -22.71
C GLY A 529 1.50 -9.98 -22.29
N ASP A 530 2.10 -11.12 -22.56
CA ASP A 530 1.70 -12.44 -22.07
C ASP A 530 2.46 -12.83 -20.77
N ASP A 531 3.25 -11.92 -20.25
CA ASP A 531 4.21 -12.05 -19.16
C ASP A 531 3.66 -11.64 -17.77
N SER A 532 2.32 -11.67 -17.58
CA SER A 532 1.71 -11.28 -16.31
C SER A 532 2.37 -11.95 -15.11
N THR A 533 2.82 -11.13 -14.15
CA THR A 533 3.55 -11.54 -12.95
C THR A 533 3.00 -10.79 -11.73
N ALA A 534 3.11 -11.40 -10.56
CA ALA A 534 2.72 -10.79 -9.29
C ALA A 534 3.87 -9.97 -8.70
N TYR A 535 3.57 -8.74 -8.29
CA TYR A 535 4.49 -7.84 -7.60
C TYR A 535 3.92 -7.38 -6.27
N PRO A 536 4.71 -7.36 -5.17
CA PRO A 536 4.30 -6.73 -3.94
C PRO A 536 4.35 -5.21 -4.08
N ILE A 537 3.29 -4.55 -3.61
CA ILE A 537 3.20 -3.08 -3.52
C ILE A 537 3.05 -2.71 -2.05
N LEU A 538 3.89 -1.83 -1.55
CA LEU A 538 3.75 -1.31 -0.19
C LEU A 538 2.98 0.01 -0.23
N LEU A 539 1.92 0.11 0.59
CA LEU A 539 1.13 1.33 0.71
C LEU A 539 1.77 2.30 1.72
N PRO A 540 1.67 3.60 1.47
CA PRO A 540 2.17 4.63 2.40
C PRO A 540 1.26 4.89 3.61
N THR A 541 0.20 4.12 3.80
CA THR A 541 -0.87 4.38 4.76
C THR A 541 -0.47 4.27 6.23
N THR A 542 0.65 3.59 6.50
CA THR A 542 1.23 3.51 7.84
C THR A 542 2.73 3.79 7.76
N SER A 543 3.37 4.10 8.88
CA SER A 543 4.83 4.23 8.95
C SER A 543 5.60 2.98 8.50
N GLN A 544 4.90 1.90 8.22
CA GLN A 544 5.41 0.58 7.93
C GLN A 544 4.99 0.02 6.57
N GLY A 545 3.91 0.57 5.96
CA GLY A 545 3.37 0.15 4.68
C GLY A 545 2.69 -1.22 4.71
N ASP A 546 1.38 -1.25 4.46
CA ASP A 546 0.68 -2.53 4.23
C ASP A 546 1.06 -3.09 2.87
N ALA A 547 1.45 -4.35 2.84
CA ALA A 547 1.70 -5.05 1.59
C ALA A 547 0.40 -5.39 0.88
N LEU A 548 0.30 -4.97 -0.36
CA LEU A 548 -0.69 -5.40 -1.34
C LEU A 548 0.00 -6.23 -2.42
N SER A 549 -0.77 -6.72 -3.38
CA SER A 549 -0.18 -7.33 -4.58
C SER A 549 -0.87 -6.81 -5.83
N ILE A 550 -0.09 -6.64 -6.87
CA ILE A 550 -0.60 -6.42 -8.22
C ILE A 550 -0.11 -7.52 -9.14
N VAL A 551 -1.02 -8.04 -9.93
CA VAL A 551 -0.73 -8.98 -11.02
C VAL A 551 -0.98 -8.22 -12.32
N ALA A 552 0.08 -7.94 -13.05
CA ALA A 552 -0.03 -7.16 -14.27
C ALA A 552 0.98 -7.62 -15.33
N PRO A 553 0.66 -7.47 -16.62
CA PRO A 553 1.56 -7.70 -17.74
C PRO A 553 2.41 -6.47 -18.05
N SER A 554 3.42 -6.64 -18.91
CA SER A 554 4.04 -5.52 -19.64
C SER A 554 2.99 -4.75 -20.44
N VAL A 555 3.17 -3.44 -20.59
CA VAL A 555 2.19 -2.58 -21.26
C VAL A 555 2.87 -1.58 -22.22
N LEU A 556 2.35 -1.52 -23.45
CA LEU A 556 2.79 -0.58 -24.48
C LEU A 556 1.79 0.58 -24.59
N VAL A 557 2.26 1.77 -24.26
CA VAL A 557 1.52 3.03 -24.41
C VAL A 557 1.98 3.71 -25.70
N LYS A 558 1.03 4.17 -26.51
CA LYS A 558 1.30 4.74 -27.82
C LYS A 558 2.03 6.08 -27.76
N GLU A 559 1.66 6.93 -26.80
CA GLU A 559 2.16 8.30 -26.72
C GLU A 559 2.30 8.73 -25.26
N MET A 560 3.47 9.15 -24.87
CA MET A 560 3.79 9.70 -23.55
C MET A 560 4.87 10.76 -23.65
N ASP A 561 4.70 11.84 -22.89
CA ASP A 561 5.64 12.95 -22.81
C ASP A 561 6.55 12.85 -21.59
N THR A 562 7.78 13.35 -21.72
CA THR A 562 8.65 13.67 -20.59
C THR A 562 8.88 15.17 -20.47
N GLN A 563 9.26 15.64 -19.29
CA GLN A 563 9.51 17.05 -19.03
C GLN A 563 10.82 17.50 -19.68
N LYS A 564 10.98 18.81 -19.85
CA LYS A 564 12.28 19.41 -20.16
C LYS A 564 13.20 19.27 -18.96
N ALA A 565 14.52 19.15 -19.24
CA ALA A 565 15.50 19.07 -18.17
C ALA A 565 15.51 20.34 -17.30
N ASP A 566 15.59 20.15 -15.99
CA ASP A 566 15.84 21.26 -15.06
C ASP A 566 17.34 21.60 -15.08
N LYS A 567 17.65 22.84 -15.43
CA LYS A 567 19.03 23.36 -15.48
C LYS A 567 19.60 23.69 -14.09
N ASN A 568 18.77 23.68 -13.06
CA ASN A 568 19.14 24.03 -11.67
C ASN A 568 19.31 22.80 -10.78
N MET A 569 19.70 21.67 -11.37
CA MET A 569 19.97 20.46 -10.58
C MET A 569 21.21 20.66 -9.70
N GLU A 570 21.12 20.08 -8.51
CA GLU A 570 22.22 20.11 -7.54
C GLU A 570 23.37 19.22 -8.00
N LYS A 571 24.56 19.79 -8.19
CA LYS A 571 25.72 19.03 -8.63
C LYS A 571 26.15 17.97 -7.62
N ALA A 572 26.85 16.96 -8.12
CA ALA A 572 27.45 15.92 -7.28
C ALA A 572 28.39 16.53 -6.22
N PRO A 573 28.60 15.85 -5.08
CA PRO A 573 29.57 16.28 -4.09
C PRO A 573 30.95 16.51 -4.71
N ILE A 574 31.61 17.61 -4.33
CA ILE A 574 32.95 17.99 -4.87
C ILE A 574 34.01 17.00 -4.39
N LEU A 575 33.91 16.59 -3.12
CA LEU A 575 34.86 15.63 -2.55
C LEU A 575 34.33 14.21 -2.76
N PRO A 576 35.22 13.24 -3.03
CA PRO A 576 34.83 11.84 -3.07
C PRO A 576 34.32 11.37 -1.71
N ASN A 577 33.51 10.31 -1.69
CA ASN A 577 33.03 9.70 -0.47
C ASN A 577 34.24 9.18 0.34
N PRO A 578 34.47 9.65 1.59
CA PRO A 578 35.65 9.31 2.38
C PRO A 578 35.76 7.81 2.72
N TYR A 579 34.68 7.08 2.63
CA TYR A 579 34.70 5.61 2.80
C TYR A 579 35.62 4.92 1.77
N PHE A 580 35.80 5.51 0.57
CA PHE A 580 36.58 4.93 -0.51
C PHE A 580 38.00 5.55 -0.66
N GLU A 581 38.36 6.57 0.14
CA GLU A 581 39.67 7.22 0.06
C GLU A 581 40.85 6.28 0.35
N GLN A 582 40.68 5.31 1.24
CA GLN A 582 41.75 4.37 1.63
C GLN A 582 42.08 3.30 0.57
N LYS A 583 41.22 3.07 -0.43
CA LYS A 583 41.49 2.13 -1.54
C LYS A 583 42.32 2.76 -2.67
N ALA A 584 42.45 4.08 -2.71
CA ALA A 584 43.29 4.78 -3.69
C ALA A 584 44.77 4.87 -3.30
N ALA A 585 45.13 4.55 -2.04
CA ALA A 585 46.49 4.62 -1.50
C ALA A 585 47.22 3.26 -1.47
N LYS A 586 46.68 2.24 -2.07
CA LYS A 586 47.32 0.92 -2.30
C LYS A 586 47.30 0.60 -3.78
#